data_955a3e2a5132c5fcb10cd133db90863e
#
_entry.id   955a3e2a5132c5fcb10cd133db90863e
#
_cell.length_a   1.000
_cell.length_b   1.000
_cell.length_c   1.000
_cell.angle_alpha   90.00
_cell.angle_beta   90.00
_cell.angle_gamma   90.00
#
_symmetry.space_group_name_H-M   'P 1'
#
loop_
_entity.id
_entity.type
_entity.pdbx_description
1 polymer ?
#
loop_
_entity_poly.entity_id
_entity_poly.type
_entity_poly.pdbx_seq_one_letter_code
_entity_poly.pdbx_strand_id
1 'polypeptide(L)'
;MTVHDLGHEATELVSLSNGEAKSLNKLAEMAVRQVPGCAAAHATLWRDGELAVMAATHPDPAELVDFEIKAGQGPLTVAVREGRPVSCPDAVAEDRWAGWAEEALRRGLRSSVHLVRQFPPMTLVLALFGVRPGVLDADGVPMAETLARFGSTVFANTLAYGEAQRTATQLKDSVAARAVTDQAKGILMHALGCDADQALRYLRRESQRRHVKVTEVAARIIATYGRGSG
;
A
#
# COMPACT_ATOMS: atom_id res chain seq x y z
N MET A 1 -13.50 16.56 11.19
CA MET A 1 -13.26 15.76 9.99
C MET A 1 -14.35 16.12 9.02
N THR A 2 -14.04 16.86 7.97
CA THR A 2 -15.01 17.36 6.99
C THR A 2 -15.05 16.43 5.79
N VAL A 3 -16.18 16.41 5.06
CA VAL A 3 -16.39 15.60 3.83
C VAL A 3 -15.26 15.85 2.79
N HIS A 4 -14.58 16.99 2.86
CA HIS A 4 -13.47 17.36 1.99
C HIS A 4 -12.17 16.62 2.35
N ASP A 5 -11.91 16.32 3.64
CA ASP A 5 -10.75 15.54 4.09
C ASP A 5 -10.86 14.07 3.67
N LEU A 6 -12.10 13.51 3.74
CA LEU A 6 -12.36 12.13 3.28
C LEU A 6 -12.19 11.96 1.76
N GLY A 7 -12.52 13.00 0.98
CA GLY A 7 -12.34 12.99 -0.48
C GLY A 7 -10.87 13.00 -0.89
N HIS A 8 -10.01 13.69 -0.16
CA HIS A 8 -8.58 13.77 -0.45
C HIS A 8 -7.85 12.48 -0.07
N GLU A 9 -8.15 11.91 1.10
CA GLU A 9 -7.61 10.61 1.54
C GLU A 9 -8.07 9.46 0.62
N ALA A 10 -9.34 9.45 0.21
CA ALA A 10 -9.86 8.45 -0.73
C ALA A 10 -9.22 8.57 -2.12
N THR A 11 -8.97 9.80 -2.60
CA THR A 11 -8.30 10.03 -3.89
C THR A 11 -6.83 9.62 -3.85
N GLU A 12 -6.15 9.83 -2.72
CA GLU A 12 -4.75 9.42 -2.51
C GLU A 12 -4.63 7.89 -2.41
N LEU A 13 -5.54 7.23 -1.71
CA LEU A 13 -5.63 5.76 -1.63
C LEU A 13 -5.92 5.12 -3.00
N VAL A 14 -6.83 5.69 -3.77
CA VAL A 14 -7.15 5.22 -5.14
C VAL A 14 -5.97 5.44 -6.09
N SER A 15 -5.22 6.52 -5.96
CA SER A 15 -4.03 6.78 -6.77
C SER A 15 -2.88 5.81 -6.46
N LEU A 16 -2.64 5.50 -5.18
CA LEU A 16 -1.65 4.51 -4.75
C LEU A 16 -2.05 3.10 -5.19
N SER A 17 -3.31 2.69 -4.97
CA SER A 17 -3.82 1.37 -5.37
C SER A 17 -3.76 1.13 -6.88
N ASN A 18 -4.01 2.16 -7.71
CA ASN A 18 -3.90 2.05 -9.16
C ASN A 18 -2.45 1.84 -9.63
N GLY A 19 -1.47 2.48 -8.99
CA GLY A 19 -0.05 2.28 -9.27
C GLY A 19 0.43 0.89 -8.86
N GLU A 20 0.02 0.41 -7.69
CA GLU A 20 0.33 -0.91 -7.17
C GLU A 20 -0.30 -2.02 -8.02
N ALA A 21 -1.58 -1.90 -8.36
CA ALA A 21 -2.29 -2.85 -9.22
C ALA A 21 -1.63 -2.97 -10.60
N LYS A 22 -1.22 -1.84 -11.20
CA LYS A 22 -0.51 -1.82 -12.48
C LYS A 22 0.85 -2.53 -12.40
N SER A 23 1.58 -2.33 -11.31
CA SER A 23 2.87 -2.98 -11.08
C SER A 23 2.72 -4.48 -10.83
N LEU A 24 1.69 -4.89 -10.07
CA LEU A 24 1.35 -6.30 -9.86
C LEU A 24 0.94 -6.98 -11.17
N ASN A 25 0.12 -6.32 -11.99
CA ASN A 25 -0.27 -6.85 -13.30
C ASN A 25 0.95 -7.08 -14.19
N LYS A 26 1.85 -6.11 -14.25
CA LYS A 26 3.10 -6.25 -15.00
C LYS A 26 3.96 -7.42 -14.50
N LEU A 27 4.03 -7.61 -13.17
CA LEU A 27 4.76 -8.74 -12.58
C LEU A 27 4.13 -10.09 -12.97
N ALA A 28 2.81 -10.20 -12.90
CA ALA A 28 2.08 -11.40 -13.31
C ALA A 28 2.24 -11.69 -14.81
N GLU A 29 2.15 -10.68 -15.67
CA GLU A 29 2.40 -10.80 -17.11
C GLU A 29 3.84 -11.22 -17.42
N MET A 30 4.83 -10.71 -16.69
CA MET A 30 6.22 -11.13 -16.83
C MET A 30 6.39 -12.61 -16.47
N ALA A 31 5.71 -13.10 -15.42
CA ALA A 31 5.74 -14.50 -15.04
C ALA A 31 5.21 -15.41 -16.16
N VAL A 32 4.07 -15.07 -16.75
CA VAL A 32 3.52 -15.86 -17.89
C VAL A 32 4.45 -15.84 -19.10
N ARG A 33 5.13 -14.73 -19.37
CA ARG A 33 6.03 -14.63 -20.53
C ARG A 33 7.38 -15.31 -20.34
N GLN A 34 7.91 -15.33 -19.11
CA GLN A 34 9.30 -15.72 -18.86
C GLN A 34 9.45 -17.08 -18.17
N VAL A 35 8.39 -17.54 -17.49
CA VAL A 35 8.46 -18.83 -16.78
C VAL A 35 7.91 -19.94 -17.66
N PRO A 36 8.74 -20.93 -18.04
CA PRO A 36 8.30 -22.06 -18.83
C PRO A 36 7.13 -22.79 -18.17
N GLY A 37 6.09 -23.10 -18.95
CA GLY A 37 4.91 -23.82 -18.47
C GLY A 37 3.90 -22.97 -17.69
N CYS A 38 4.18 -21.71 -17.40
CA CYS A 38 3.22 -20.81 -16.79
C CYS A 38 2.17 -20.38 -17.81
N ALA A 39 0.93 -20.79 -17.61
CA ALA A 39 -0.20 -20.45 -18.48
C ALA A 39 -0.98 -19.22 -17.98
N ALA A 40 -1.02 -19.02 -16.66
CA ALA A 40 -1.67 -17.89 -16.03
C ALA A 40 -0.96 -17.55 -14.70
N ALA A 41 -1.11 -16.31 -14.23
CA ALA A 41 -0.52 -15.88 -12.98
C ALA A 41 -1.40 -14.84 -12.30
N HIS A 42 -1.27 -14.75 -10.98
CA HIS A 42 -1.71 -13.57 -10.21
C HIS A 42 -0.59 -13.09 -9.29
N ALA A 43 -0.64 -11.81 -8.96
CA ALA A 43 0.18 -11.22 -7.93
C ALA A 43 -0.71 -10.50 -6.90
N THR A 44 -0.46 -10.73 -5.62
CA THR A 44 -1.23 -10.16 -4.52
C THR A 44 -0.32 -9.48 -3.51
N LEU A 45 -0.75 -8.32 -3.01
CA LEU A 45 -0.14 -7.64 -1.88
C LEU A 45 -1.07 -7.75 -0.67
N TRP A 46 -0.49 -8.15 0.45
CA TRP A 46 -1.16 -8.32 1.73
C TRP A 46 -0.56 -7.36 2.74
N ARG A 47 -1.42 -6.72 3.55
CA ARG A 47 -1.01 -5.86 4.65
C ARG A 47 -1.64 -6.40 5.93
N ASP A 48 -0.82 -6.70 6.93
CA ASP A 48 -1.28 -7.21 8.23
C ASP A 48 -2.19 -8.46 8.12
N GLY A 49 -1.94 -9.31 7.11
CA GLY A 49 -2.70 -10.54 6.83
C GLY A 49 -3.98 -10.34 6.01
N GLU A 50 -4.31 -9.12 5.61
CA GLU A 50 -5.46 -8.81 4.76
C GLU A 50 -5.02 -8.50 3.32
N LEU A 51 -5.81 -8.93 2.34
CA LEU A 51 -5.57 -8.65 0.94
C LEU A 51 -5.78 -7.15 0.66
N ALA A 52 -4.71 -6.45 0.31
CA ALA A 52 -4.75 -5.03 0.00
C ALA A 52 -4.97 -4.77 -1.50
N VAL A 53 -4.22 -5.46 -2.36
CA VAL A 53 -4.29 -5.29 -3.83
C VAL A 53 -4.03 -6.61 -4.52
N MET A 54 -4.74 -6.86 -5.62
CA MET A 54 -4.55 -8.02 -6.49
C MET A 54 -4.53 -7.59 -7.95
N ALA A 55 -3.73 -8.31 -8.75
CA ALA A 55 -3.80 -8.30 -10.20
C ALA A 55 -3.60 -9.73 -10.74
N ALA A 56 -4.29 -10.06 -11.83
CA ALA A 56 -4.20 -11.36 -12.47
C ALA A 56 -4.17 -11.20 -14.00
N THR A 57 -3.50 -12.12 -14.67
CA THR A 57 -3.37 -12.13 -16.14
C THR A 57 -4.65 -12.57 -16.85
N HIS A 58 -5.55 -13.23 -16.13
CA HIS A 58 -6.82 -13.77 -16.63
C HIS A 58 -7.87 -13.77 -15.50
N PRO A 59 -9.18 -13.79 -15.77
CA PRO A 59 -10.23 -13.92 -14.76
C PRO A 59 -10.10 -15.17 -13.88
N ASP A 60 -9.72 -16.33 -14.43
CA ASP A 60 -9.66 -17.58 -13.70
C ASP A 60 -8.76 -17.57 -12.46
N PRO A 61 -7.49 -17.09 -12.52
CA PRO A 61 -6.69 -16.91 -11.31
C PRO A 61 -7.29 -15.93 -10.31
N ALA A 62 -7.97 -14.87 -10.76
CA ALA A 62 -8.60 -13.89 -9.87
C ALA A 62 -9.79 -14.49 -9.11
N GLU A 63 -10.66 -15.20 -9.82
CA GLU A 63 -11.81 -15.88 -9.22
C GLU A 63 -11.39 -16.99 -8.26
N LEU A 64 -10.25 -17.67 -8.56
CA LEU A 64 -9.68 -18.66 -7.66
C LEU A 64 -9.17 -18.03 -6.36
N VAL A 65 -8.59 -16.82 -6.40
CA VAL A 65 -8.24 -16.05 -5.19
C VAL A 65 -9.48 -15.72 -4.37
N ASP A 66 -10.54 -15.23 -5.02
CA ASP A 66 -11.81 -14.91 -4.35
C ASP A 66 -12.43 -16.15 -3.68
N PHE A 67 -12.39 -17.30 -4.36
CA PHE A 67 -12.83 -18.57 -3.81
C PHE A 67 -12.01 -18.94 -2.58
N GLU A 68 -10.71 -18.88 -2.66
CA GLU A 68 -9.80 -19.28 -1.60
C GLU A 68 -9.93 -18.39 -0.35
N ILE A 69 -10.07 -17.09 -0.53
CA ILE A 69 -10.31 -16.14 0.57
C ILE A 69 -11.64 -16.46 1.28
N LYS A 70 -12.72 -16.74 0.52
CA LYS A 70 -14.02 -17.10 1.07
C LYS A 70 -14.00 -18.44 1.80
N ALA A 71 -13.27 -19.42 1.27
CA ALA A 71 -13.12 -20.74 1.88
C ALA A 71 -12.17 -20.74 3.10
N GLY A 72 -11.30 -19.73 3.23
CA GLY A 72 -10.30 -19.62 4.29
C GLY A 72 -9.19 -20.67 4.22
N GLN A 73 -9.08 -21.40 3.12
CA GLN A 73 -8.11 -22.48 2.95
C GLN A 73 -7.70 -22.65 1.49
N GLY A 74 -6.40 -22.88 1.26
CA GLY A 74 -5.81 -23.09 -0.04
C GLY A 74 -4.33 -22.73 -0.05
N PRO A 75 -3.63 -22.91 -1.16
CA PRO A 75 -2.19 -22.70 -1.25
C PRO A 75 -1.78 -21.23 -1.05
N LEU A 76 -2.56 -20.24 -1.51
CA LEU A 76 -2.32 -18.83 -1.30
C LEU A 76 -2.45 -18.46 0.19
N THR A 77 -3.55 -18.89 0.82
CA THR A 77 -3.82 -18.63 2.24
C THR A 77 -2.73 -19.22 3.13
N VAL A 78 -2.27 -20.44 2.81
CA VAL A 78 -1.16 -21.08 3.51
C VAL A 78 0.15 -20.35 3.28
N ALA A 79 0.46 -19.96 2.04
CA ALA A 79 1.69 -19.23 1.72
C ALA A 79 1.76 -17.90 2.49
N VAL A 80 0.67 -17.13 2.54
CA VAL A 80 0.59 -15.88 3.30
C VAL A 80 0.79 -16.12 4.79
N ARG A 81 0.05 -17.08 5.37
CA ARG A 81 0.07 -17.38 6.80
C ARG A 81 1.43 -17.89 7.28
N GLU A 82 2.05 -18.79 6.50
CA GLU A 82 3.28 -19.46 6.89
C GLU A 82 4.54 -18.74 6.39
N GLY A 83 4.40 -17.77 5.48
CA GLY A 83 5.52 -17.00 4.95
C GLY A 83 6.50 -17.84 4.13
N ARG A 84 6.08 -18.99 3.60
CA ARG A 84 6.90 -19.90 2.80
C ARG A 84 6.22 -20.26 1.48
N PRO A 85 7.01 -20.61 0.44
CA PRO A 85 6.44 -21.06 -0.82
C PRO A 85 5.57 -22.31 -0.65
N VAL A 86 4.49 -22.37 -1.43
CA VAL A 86 3.55 -23.49 -1.45
C VAL A 86 3.33 -23.92 -2.88
N SER A 87 3.36 -25.21 -3.16
CA SER A 87 3.10 -25.77 -4.48
C SER A 87 1.99 -26.81 -4.46
N CYS A 88 1.26 -26.88 -5.54
CA CYS A 88 0.35 -27.95 -5.91
C CYS A 88 0.83 -28.53 -7.25
N PRO A 89 1.60 -29.61 -7.27
CA PRO A 89 2.13 -30.20 -8.51
C PRO A 89 1.04 -30.77 -9.43
N ASP A 90 -0.02 -31.31 -8.86
CA ASP A 90 -1.18 -31.81 -9.62
C ASP A 90 -2.46 -31.67 -8.79
N ALA A 91 -3.37 -30.81 -9.25
CA ALA A 91 -4.66 -30.57 -8.60
C ALA A 91 -5.56 -31.84 -8.57
N VAL A 92 -5.35 -32.80 -9.46
CA VAL A 92 -6.08 -34.08 -9.42
C VAL A 92 -5.70 -34.94 -8.22
N ALA A 93 -4.45 -34.83 -7.78
CA ALA A 93 -3.91 -35.58 -6.64
C ALA A 93 -3.80 -34.73 -5.35
N GLU A 94 -4.44 -33.56 -5.31
CA GLU A 94 -4.34 -32.62 -4.20
C GLU A 94 -5.40 -32.87 -3.14
N ASP A 95 -5.01 -33.48 -2.04
CA ASP A 95 -5.91 -33.83 -0.93
C ASP A 95 -5.95 -32.76 0.19
N ARG A 96 -4.92 -31.90 0.27
CA ARG A 96 -4.86 -30.86 1.34
C ARG A 96 -5.95 -29.81 1.23
N TRP A 97 -6.36 -29.50 -0.02
CA TRP A 97 -7.35 -28.47 -0.35
C TRP A 97 -8.27 -28.95 -1.46
N ALA A 98 -9.04 -30.02 -1.22
CA ALA A 98 -9.87 -30.67 -2.24
C ALA A 98 -10.84 -29.69 -2.94
N GLY A 99 -11.50 -28.79 -2.19
CA GLY A 99 -12.39 -27.78 -2.75
C GLY A 99 -11.67 -26.76 -3.66
N TRP A 100 -10.48 -26.34 -3.28
CA TRP A 100 -9.63 -25.48 -4.12
C TRP A 100 -9.18 -26.21 -5.38
N ALA A 101 -8.77 -27.46 -5.23
CA ALA A 101 -8.31 -28.28 -6.35
C ALA A 101 -9.42 -28.51 -7.38
N GLU A 102 -10.63 -28.82 -6.94
CA GLU A 102 -11.80 -28.93 -7.80
C GLU A 102 -12.08 -27.62 -8.56
N GLU A 103 -12.00 -26.47 -7.86
CA GLU A 103 -12.23 -25.17 -8.46
C GLU A 103 -11.14 -24.81 -9.48
N ALA A 104 -9.87 -25.12 -9.19
CA ALA A 104 -8.76 -24.93 -10.11
C ALA A 104 -8.93 -25.79 -11.38
N LEU A 105 -9.30 -27.06 -11.22
CA LEU A 105 -9.54 -27.98 -12.35
C LEU A 105 -10.71 -27.53 -13.23
N ARG A 106 -11.77 -27.01 -12.67
CA ARG A 106 -12.90 -26.44 -13.44
C ARG A 106 -12.47 -25.29 -14.35
N ARG A 107 -11.41 -24.56 -13.96
CA ARG A 107 -10.80 -23.47 -14.74
C ARG A 107 -9.64 -23.91 -15.62
N GLY A 108 -9.40 -25.23 -15.72
CA GLY A 108 -8.29 -25.79 -16.52
C GLY A 108 -6.90 -25.57 -15.91
N LEU A 109 -6.82 -25.17 -14.65
CA LEU A 109 -5.57 -24.96 -13.91
C LEU A 109 -5.23 -26.25 -13.18
N ARG A 110 -4.12 -26.91 -13.55
CA ARG A 110 -3.78 -28.22 -13.04
C ARG A 110 -2.61 -28.27 -12.08
N SER A 111 -1.71 -27.31 -12.16
CA SER A 111 -0.60 -27.17 -11.21
C SER A 111 -0.43 -25.71 -10.80
N SER A 112 0.13 -25.47 -9.62
CA SER A 112 0.43 -24.12 -9.16
C SER A 112 1.67 -24.06 -8.27
N VAL A 113 2.32 -22.88 -8.28
CA VAL A 113 3.37 -22.49 -7.33
C VAL A 113 3.07 -21.10 -6.82
N HIS A 114 3.04 -20.93 -5.50
CA HIS A 114 2.80 -19.68 -4.82
C HIS A 114 4.09 -19.26 -4.12
N LEU A 115 4.74 -18.23 -4.64
CA LEU A 115 5.99 -17.68 -4.12
C LEU A 115 5.69 -16.49 -3.25
N VAL A 116 6.15 -16.55 -2.01
CA VAL A 116 5.89 -15.49 -1.02
C VAL A 116 7.17 -14.72 -0.70
N ARG A 117 7.04 -13.40 -0.53
CA ARG A 117 8.11 -12.50 -0.09
C ARG A 117 7.54 -11.54 0.94
N GLN A 118 8.09 -11.61 2.14
CA GLN A 118 7.73 -10.71 3.25
C GLN A 118 8.68 -9.51 3.26
N PHE A 119 8.10 -8.32 3.34
CA PHE A 119 8.80 -7.03 3.55
C PHE A 119 7.90 -6.13 4.42
N PRO A 120 7.90 -6.35 5.73
CA PRO A 120 6.94 -5.73 6.64
C PRO A 120 6.75 -4.23 6.40
N PRO A 121 5.51 -3.72 6.48
CA PRO A 121 4.27 -4.43 6.90
C PRO A 121 3.58 -5.24 5.77
N MET A 122 4.23 -5.44 4.64
CA MET A 122 3.64 -6.06 3.45
C MET A 122 4.15 -7.48 3.20
N THR A 123 3.31 -8.27 2.53
CA THR A 123 3.67 -9.56 1.95
C THR A 123 3.23 -9.58 0.49
N LEU A 124 4.15 -9.91 -0.41
CA LEU A 124 3.87 -10.17 -1.82
C LEU A 124 3.73 -11.67 -2.04
N VAL A 125 2.69 -12.11 -2.74
CA VAL A 125 2.62 -13.46 -3.29
C VAL A 125 2.50 -13.36 -4.81
N LEU A 126 3.41 -14.05 -5.50
CA LEU A 126 3.34 -14.30 -6.93
C LEU A 126 2.95 -15.77 -7.13
N ALA A 127 1.75 -16.00 -7.66
CA ALA A 127 1.27 -17.34 -7.96
C ALA A 127 1.26 -17.59 -9.46
N LEU A 128 1.77 -18.74 -9.84
CA LEU A 128 1.86 -19.23 -11.21
C LEU A 128 1.02 -20.48 -11.34
N PHE A 129 0.37 -20.62 -12.49
CA PHE A 129 -0.51 -21.75 -12.80
C PHE A 129 -0.13 -22.40 -14.12
N GLY A 130 -0.10 -23.72 -14.12
CA GLY A 130 0.10 -24.54 -15.30
C GLY A 130 -1.15 -25.34 -15.65
N VAL A 131 -1.33 -25.65 -16.94
CA VAL A 131 -2.43 -26.48 -17.45
C VAL A 131 -2.09 -27.99 -17.49
N ARG A 132 -0.88 -28.35 -17.10
CA ARG A 132 -0.38 -29.74 -16.99
C ARG A 132 0.17 -29.97 -15.58
N PRO A 133 0.19 -31.25 -15.11
CA PRO A 133 0.82 -31.54 -13.83
C PRO A 133 2.34 -31.35 -13.92
N GLY A 134 2.95 -30.91 -12.84
CA GLY A 134 4.41 -30.84 -12.68
C GLY A 134 5.14 -29.87 -13.61
N VAL A 135 4.42 -29.02 -14.37
CA VAL A 135 5.02 -28.16 -15.41
C VAL A 135 5.77 -26.95 -14.85
N LEU A 136 5.56 -26.63 -13.58
CA LEU A 136 6.21 -25.51 -12.89
C LEU A 136 7.34 -25.99 -11.95
N ASP A 137 8.05 -27.05 -12.31
CA ASP A 137 9.07 -27.68 -11.48
C ASP A 137 10.48 -27.04 -11.62
N ALA A 138 11.51 -27.85 -11.87
CA ALA A 138 12.92 -27.51 -11.71
C ALA A 138 13.40 -26.27 -12.49
N ASP A 139 12.85 -26.00 -13.67
CA ASP A 139 13.32 -24.92 -14.55
C ASP A 139 12.53 -23.62 -14.38
N GLY A 140 11.26 -23.72 -14.03
CA GLY A 140 10.36 -22.57 -13.89
C GLY A 140 10.47 -21.86 -12.54
N VAL A 141 10.64 -22.61 -11.44
CA VAL A 141 10.68 -22.08 -10.08
C VAL A 141 11.81 -21.05 -9.85
N PRO A 142 13.08 -21.30 -10.27
CA PRO A 142 14.16 -20.33 -10.07
C PRO A 142 13.92 -18.99 -10.76
N MET A 143 13.34 -19.00 -11.96
CA MET A 143 12.96 -17.78 -12.68
C MET A 143 11.83 -17.05 -11.95
N ALA A 144 10.80 -17.76 -11.54
CA ALA A 144 9.69 -17.21 -10.80
C ALA A 144 10.13 -16.62 -9.44
N GLU A 145 11.07 -17.28 -8.73
CA GLU A 145 11.68 -16.74 -7.51
C GLU A 145 12.43 -15.44 -7.75
N THR A 146 13.14 -15.34 -8.87
CA THR A 146 13.83 -14.12 -9.27
C THR A 146 12.84 -12.99 -9.54
N LEU A 147 11.73 -13.25 -10.22
CA LEU A 147 10.66 -12.30 -10.46
C LEU A 147 9.98 -11.87 -9.14
N ALA A 148 9.67 -12.80 -8.25
CA ALA A 148 9.08 -12.49 -6.95
C ALA A 148 10.01 -11.62 -6.08
N ARG A 149 11.31 -11.88 -6.11
CA ARG A 149 12.33 -11.08 -5.42
C ARG A 149 12.42 -9.68 -6.01
N PHE A 150 12.47 -9.58 -7.33
CA PHE A 150 12.48 -8.28 -8.02
C PHE A 150 11.22 -7.48 -7.68
N GLY A 151 10.04 -8.09 -7.79
CA GLY A 151 8.77 -7.47 -7.44
C GLY A 151 8.76 -6.95 -6.01
N SER A 152 9.15 -7.78 -5.03
CA SER A 152 9.18 -7.37 -3.62
C SER A 152 10.13 -6.19 -3.37
N THR A 153 11.28 -6.16 -4.04
CA THR A 153 12.24 -5.04 -3.95
C THR A 153 11.65 -3.75 -4.48
N VAL A 154 10.97 -3.80 -5.65
CA VAL A 154 10.32 -2.63 -6.23
C VAL A 154 9.24 -2.09 -5.31
N PHE A 155 8.39 -2.96 -4.76
CA PHE A 155 7.33 -2.55 -3.83
C PHE A 155 7.89 -2.00 -2.51
N ALA A 156 8.89 -2.65 -1.93
CA ALA A 156 9.55 -2.16 -0.71
C ALA A 156 10.15 -0.76 -0.90
N ASN A 157 10.85 -0.53 -2.01
CA ASN A 157 11.42 0.78 -2.34
C ASN A 157 10.34 1.84 -2.56
N THR A 158 9.23 1.50 -3.23
CA THR A 158 8.11 2.42 -3.46
C THR A 158 7.47 2.84 -2.14
N LEU A 159 7.25 1.90 -1.21
CA LEU A 159 6.73 2.19 0.12
C LEU A 159 7.67 3.08 0.92
N ALA A 160 8.96 2.74 0.98
CA ALA A 160 9.98 3.52 1.70
C ALA A 160 10.08 4.96 1.15
N TYR A 161 10.04 5.12 -0.17
CA TYR A 161 10.03 6.44 -0.80
C TYR A 161 8.79 7.25 -0.45
N GLY A 162 7.60 6.61 -0.50
CA GLY A 162 6.34 7.26 -0.12
C GLY A 162 6.30 7.71 1.35
N GLU A 163 6.85 6.91 2.26
CA GLU A 163 6.98 7.26 3.67
C GLU A 163 7.96 8.42 3.89
N ALA A 164 9.12 8.37 3.23
CA ALA A 164 10.12 9.44 3.29
C ALA A 164 9.55 10.76 2.77
N GLN A 165 8.78 10.73 1.69
CA GLN A 165 8.17 11.92 1.11
C GLN A 165 7.08 12.50 2.01
N ARG A 166 6.23 11.66 2.63
CA ARG A 166 5.25 12.11 3.62
C ARG A 166 5.92 12.77 4.82
N THR A 167 6.96 12.15 5.36
CA THR A 167 7.73 12.69 6.49
C THR A 167 8.37 14.04 6.13
N ALA A 168 8.96 14.16 4.95
CA ALA A 168 9.56 15.41 4.46
C ALA A 168 8.50 16.52 4.32
N THR A 169 7.31 16.21 3.80
CA THR A 169 6.21 17.16 3.68
C THR A 169 5.71 17.60 5.06
N GLN A 170 5.49 16.68 6.00
CA GLN A 170 5.07 17.00 7.37
C GLN A 170 6.10 17.88 8.09
N LEU A 171 7.39 17.60 7.91
CA LEU A 171 8.46 18.42 8.51
C LEU A 171 8.46 19.83 7.91
N LYS A 172 8.36 19.95 6.59
CA LYS A 172 8.26 21.25 5.90
C LYS A 172 7.07 22.06 6.40
N ASP A 173 5.91 21.44 6.52
CA ASP A 173 4.69 22.10 7.02
C ASP A 173 4.84 22.53 8.48
N SER A 174 5.48 21.71 9.31
CA SER A 174 5.77 22.02 10.71
C SER A 174 6.71 23.23 10.86
N VAL A 175 7.75 23.29 10.02
CA VAL A 175 8.70 24.44 10.01
C VAL A 175 7.99 25.70 9.55
N ALA A 176 7.18 25.64 8.49
CA ALA A 176 6.41 26.77 8.00
C ALA A 176 5.39 27.27 9.05
N ALA A 177 4.68 26.33 9.70
CA ALA A 177 3.74 26.64 10.77
C ALA A 177 4.40 27.34 11.97
N ARG A 178 5.62 26.89 12.34
CA ARG A 178 6.40 27.49 13.40
C ARG A 178 6.84 28.91 13.02
N ALA A 179 7.34 29.13 11.81
CA ALA A 179 7.76 30.44 11.33
C ALA A 179 6.62 31.46 11.36
N VAL A 180 5.43 31.09 10.86
CA VAL A 180 4.23 31.93 10.89
C VAL A 180 3.81 32.25 12.35
N THR A 181 3.86 31.26 13.24
CA THR A 181 3.50 31.45 14.66
C THR A 181 4.50 32.37 15.36
N ASP A 182 5.80 32.19 15.11
CA ASP A 182 6.84 33.04 15.74
C ASP A 182 6.79 34.49 15.24
N GLN A 183 6.50 34.69 13.94
CA GLN A 183 6.28 36.02 13.39
C GLN A 183 5.07 36.71 14.02
N ALA A 184 3.95 36.01 14.18
CA ALA A 184 2.76 36.55 14.85
C ALA A 184 3.01 36.86 16.35
N LYS A 185 3.79 36.00 17.04
CA LYS A 185 4.24 36.26 18.41
C LYS A 185 5.02 37.57 18.50
N GLY A 186 6.00 37.76 17.59
CA GLY A 186 6.77 39.01 17.54
C GLY A 186 5.88 40.25 17.39
N ILE A 187 4.88 40.19 16.51
CA ILE A 187 3.91 41.27 16.32
C ILE A 187 3.11 41.54 17.62
N LEU A 188 2.59 40.49 18.27
CA LEU A 188 1.82 40.60 19.50
C LEU A 188 2.67 41.14 20.65
N MET A 189 3.91 40.70 20.80
CA MET A 189 4.84 41.20 21.80
C MET A 189 5.05 42.71 21.65
N HIS A 190 5.24 43.19 20.43
CA HIS A 190 5.39 44.61 20.15
C HIS A 190 4.10 45.39 20.40
N ALA A 191 2.96 44.89 19.86
CA ALA A 191 1.69 45.61 19.91
C ALA A 191 1.04 45.65 21.30
N LEU A 192 1.25 44.60 22.11
CA LEU A 192 0.61 44.44 23.43
C LEU A 192 1.59 44.63 24.60
N GLY A 193 2.88 44.83 24.34
CA GLY A 193 3.90 44.96 25.40
C GLY A 193 4.03 43.69 26.26
N CYS A 194 3.77 42.51 25.69
CA CYS A 194 3.75 41.25 26.41
C CYS A 194 4.99 40.38 26.09
N ASP A 195 5.24 39.36 26.93
CA ASP A 195 6.30 38.37 26.67
C ASP A 195 5.88 37.30 25.64
N ALA A 196 6.85 36.48 25.20
CA ALA A 196 6.65 35.44 24.19
C ALA A 196 5.62 34.37 24.62
N ASP A 197 5.58 34.05 25.92
CA ASP A 197 4.64 33.03 26.44
C ASP A 197 3.22 33.62 26.52
N GLN A 198 3.08 34.89 26.88
CA GLN A 198 1.79 35.60 26.88
C GLN A 198 1.23 35.70 25.46
N ALA A 199 2.08 36.02 24.47
CA ALA A 199 1.71 36.07 23.06
C ALA A 199 1.26 34.68 22.56
N LEU A 200 1.94 33.60 22.91
CA LEU A 200 1.54 32.26 22.55
C LEU A 200 0.22 31.84 23.21
N ARG A 201 0.02 32.19 24.48
CA ARG A 201 -1.27 31.95 25.18
C ARG A 201 -2.42 32.72 24.50
N TYR A 202 -2.18 33.90 24.02
CA TYR A 202 -3.16 34.69 23.26
C TYR A 202 -3.55 33.97 21.98
N LEU A 203 -2.56 33.51 21.16
CA LEU A 203 -2.80 32.77 19.93
C LEU A 203 -3.62 31.51 20.18
N ARG A 204 -3.27 30.71 21.21
CA ARG A 204 -3.99 29.49 21.57
C ARG A 204 -5.43 29.76 22.02
N ARG A 205 -5.66 30.78 22.82
CA ARG A 205 -7.00 31.19 23.28
C ARG A 205 -7.87 31.61 22.08
N GLU A 206 -7.35 32.40 21.16
CA GLU A 206 -8.07 32.82 19.97
C GLU A 206 -8.35 31.62 19.02
N SER A 207 -7.42 30.71 18.88
CA SER A 207 -7.60 29.45 18.14
C SER A 207 -8.77 28.63 18.72
N GLN A 208 -8.80 28.43 20.03
CA GLN A 208 -9.88 27.73 20.74
C GLN A 208 -11.22 28.43 20.59
N ARG A 209 -11.25 29.77 20.80
CA ARG A 209 -12.47 30.56 20.67
C ARG A 209 -13.09 30.51 19.28
N ARG A 210 -12.26 30.49 18.25
CA ARG A 210 -12.69 30.52 16.84
C ARG A 210 -12.79 29.14 16.20
N HIS A 211 -12.38 28.06 16.91
CA HIS A 211 -12.30 26.69 16.38
C HIS A 211 -11.46 26.57 15.09
N VAL A 212 -10.35 27.30 14.99
CA VAL A 212 -9.41 27.29 13.87
C VAL A 212 -8.00 26.98 14.34
N LYS A 213 -7.11 26.56 13.42
CA LYS A 213 -5.71 26.26 13.77
C LYS A 213 -4.97 27.50 14.25
N VAL A 214 -4.01 27.33 15.18
CA VAL A 214 -3.18 28.46 15.71
C VAL A 214 -2.46 29.18 14.56
N THR A 215 -2.02 28.45 13.54
CA THR A 215 -1.39 28.99 12.33
C THR A 215 -2.30 29.92 11.53
N GLU A 216 -3.60 29.63 11.48
CA GLU A 216 -4.57 30.51 10.82
C GLU A 216 -4.80 31.82 11.58
N VAL A 217 -4.84 31.74 12.91
CA VAL A 217 -4.90 32.95 13.76
C VAL A 217 -3.64 33.80 13.55
N ALA A 218 -2.47 33.14 13.55
CA ALA A 218 -1.18 33.78 13.33
C ALA A 218 -1.11 34.48 11.96
N ALA A 219 -1.50 33.78 10.89
CA ALA A 219 -1.55 34.33 9.54
C ALA A 219 -2.48 35.56 9.43
N ARG A 220 -3.63 35.55 10.08
CA ARG A 220 -4.55 36.71 10.13
C ARG A 220 -3.91 37.91 10.84
N ILE A 221 -3.21 37.68 11.95
CA ILE A 221 -2.51 38.77 12.68
C ILE A 221 -1.44 39.37 11.75
N ILE A 222 -0.61 38.57 11.12
CA ILE A 222 0.42 39.01 10.17
C ILE A 222 -0.22 39.84 9.04
N ALA A 223 -1.31 39.36 8.45
CA ALA A 223 -2.00 40.06 7.36
C ALA A 223 -2.60 41.40 7.80
N THR A 224 -3.07 41.51 9.03
CA THR A 224 -3.65 42.74 9.60
C THR A 224 -2.56 43.79 9.86
N TYR A 225 -1.46 43.41 10.45
CA TYR A 225 -0.38 44.31 10.79
C TYR A 225 0.57 44.63 9.64
N GLY A 226 0.72 43.69 8.67
CA GLY A 226 1.51 43.92 7.44
C GLY A 226 0.89 44.95 6.47
N ARG A 227 -0.42 45.23 6.58
CA ARG A 227 -1.12 46.29 5.81
C ARG A 227 -1.08 47.67 6.48
N GLY A 228 -0.63 47.76 7.70
CA GLY A 228 -0.59 49.03 8.44
C GLY A 228 0.77 49.75 8.43
N SER A 229 1.75 49.23 7.69
CA SER A 229 3.13 49.81 7.64
C SER A 229 3.46 50.38 6.24
N GLY A 230 2.43 50.76 5.46
CA GLY A 230 2.58 51.45 4.18
C GLY A 230 1.97 52.84 4.21
#